data_2b6e1e382e9ed570c4bde503c701bca7
#
_entry.id   2b6e1e382e9ed570c4bde503c701bca7
#
_cell.length_a   1.000
_cell.length_b   1.000
_cell.length_c   1.000
_cell.angle_alpha   90.00
_cell.angle_beta   90.00
_cell.angle_gamma   90.00
#
_symmetry.space_group_name_H-M   'P 1'
#
loop_
_entity.id
_entity.type
_entity.pdbx_description
1 polymer ?
#
loop_
_entity_poly.entity_id
_entity_poly.type
_entity_poly.pdbx_seq_one_letter_code
_entity_poly.pdbx_strand_id
1 'polypeptide(L)'
;LSGDYAGVGGPNISPPAENWVQACVSAAPGGPNHVLLTDVVAEHIPGCNMAFHRWAFDQVGGFDPEYRKAGDDVDFCWRLQQSGGVIAFSPAAIVWHYRRFTLQAFRKQQEGYGEAESMLRFQHLVFFGPTGTAKWKGQIYGAPRFTWLVNKPIIYHGVFGEGLFQSIYPTPQSEIAAYLSSIEWLALTLFVLGISVPLPFLRIVPYIMFGGTLLVALSYMIHARLEAKHDTIPARLLVAFLALAQPLVRGWARYFTWLKFKRTPPAVIASVEKDFKPGRGSITNLRFWSEEGHGRERLLQETIEALESEGWNYSLDTGWKNWDVQIYGSFWWGIQMRSVTEYHGGPKCLTRVHLRTRMVATTFLLSFILLGILSYQQFFIPEASVWPWIPYVLFELFLFFRAHRLKRRVADLVGAAAARCGFTRIQKAA
;
A
#
# COMPACT_ATOMS: atom_id res chain seq x y z
N LEU A 1 -24.26 -20.97 1.08
CA LEU A 1 -24.35 -19.49 1.07
C LEU A 1 -25.80 -19.08 1.38
N SER A 2 -26.20 -19.19 2.62
CA SER A 2 -27.44 -18.58 3.12
C SER A 2 -27.13 -17.18 3.60
N GLY A 3 -27.27 -16.16 2.74
CA GLY A 3 -27.00 -14.74 3.05
C GLY A 3 -26.59 -13.98 1.80
N ASP A 4 -26.57 -12.66 1.90
CA ASP A 4 -26.23 -11.73 0.81
C ASP A 4 -24.71 -11.64 0.55
N TYR A 5 -23.99 -12.76 0.61
CA TYR A 5 -22.56 -12.83 0.35
C TYR A 5 -22.29 -13.09 -1.14
N ALA A 6 -21.35 -12.34 -1.68
CA ALA A 6 -20.88 -12.54 -3.04
C ALA A 6 -20.02 -13.79 -3.21
N GLY A 7 -19.37 -14.21 -2.13
CA GLY A 7 -18.52 -15.39 -2.09
C GLY A 7 -18.15 -15.79 -0.68
N VAL A 8 -17.44 -16.89 -0.54
CA VAL A 8 -16.98 -17.44 0.73
C VAL A 8 -15.63 -18.12 0.55
N GLY A 9 -14.84 -18.14 1.59
CA GLY A 9 -13.66 -18.97 1.70
C GLY A 9 -13.33 -19.32 3.13
N GLY A 10 -12.25 -20.05 3.31
CA GLY A 10 -11.84 -20.52 4.61
C GLY A 10 -10.34 -20.83 4.67
N PRO A 11 -9.87 -21.37 5.79
CA PRO A 11 -8.47 -21.64 6.01
C PRO A 11 -7.89 -22.67 5.03
N ASN A 12 -6.59 -22.56 4.76
CA ASN A 12 -5.80 -23.57 4.08
C ASN A 12 -4.69 -24.08 5.00
N ILE A 13 -4.47 -25.38 5.04
CA ILE A 13 -3.48 -26.03 5.88
C ILE A 13 -2.49 -26.79 5.01
N SER A 14 -1.19 -26.68 5.32
CA SER A 14 -0.20 -27.54 4.69
C SER A 14 -0.34 -28.98 5.22
N PRO A 15 -0.33 -30.01 4.36
CA PRO A 15 -0.25 -31.39 4.83
C PRO A 15 1.08 -31.63 5.57
N PRO A 16 1.18 -32.73 6.35
CA PRO A 16 2.42 -33.09 7.04
C PRO A 16 3.61 -33.14 6.08
N ALA A 17 4.74 -32.62 6.53
CA ALA A 17 5.93 -32.52 5.68
C ALA A 17 6.56 -33.90 5.44
N GLU A 18 6.94 -34.18 4.20
CA GLU A 18 7.62 -35.44 3.82
C GLU A 18 9.12 -35.37 4.12
N ASN A 19 9.70 -34.18 4.07
CA ASN A 19 11.12 -33.96 4.37
C ASN A 19 11.35 -32.65 5.16
N TRP A 20 12.54 -32.52 5.71
CA TRP A 20 12.88 -31.40 6.57
C TRP A 20 12.87 -30.04 5.84
N VAL A 21 13.21 -29.98 4.55
CA VAL A 21 13.17 -28.72 3.76
C VAL A 21 11.73 -28.25 3.59
N GLN A 22 10.82 -29.19 3.28
CA GLN A 22 9.39 -28.89 3.20
C GLN A 22 8.83 -28.39 4.55
N ALA A 23 9.24 -29.02 5.67
CA ALA A 23 8.88 -28.57 7.00
C ALA A 23 9.35 -27.13 7.24
N CYS A 24 10.60 -26.80 6.89
CA CYS A 24 11.15 -25.47 7.03
C CYS A 24 10.43 -24.41 6.18
N VAL A 25 10.13 -24.73 4.91
CA VAL A 25 9.38 -23.84 4.03
C VAL A 25 7.94 -23.61 4.53
N SER A 26 7.31 -24.64 5.09
CA SER A 26 5.96 -24.54 5.67
C SER A 26 5.97 -23.70 6.96
N ALA A 27 7.03 -23.74 7.74
CA ALA A 27 7.19 -22.95 8.96
C ALA A 27 7.69 -21.51 8.69
N ALA A 28 8.28 -21.27 7.52
CA ALA A 28 8.80 -19.95 7.15
C ALA A 28 7.67 -18.94 6.84
N PRO A 29 7.90 -17.61 7.03
CA PRO A 29 6.96 -16.58 6.65
C PRO A 29 6.77 -16.48 5.14
N GLY A 30 5.75 -15.74 4.70
CA GLY A 30 5.47 -15.48 3.29
C GLY A 30 4.51 -16.48 2.64
N GLY A 31 3.72 -17.20 3.45
CA GLY A 31 2.58 -17.97 2.97
C GLY A 31 1.37 -17.08 2.59
N PRO A 32 0.30 -17.69 2.04
CA PRO A 32 -0.94 -16.97 1.75
C PRO A 32 -1.61 -16.48 3.05
N ASN A 33 -2.10 -15.25 3.03
CA ASN A 33 -2.73 -14.61 4.18
C ASN A 33 -4.23 -14.44 3.92
N HIS A 34 -5.04 -14.77 4.94
CA HIS A 34 -6.44 -14.37 5.01
C HIS A 34 -6.53 -13.05 5.77
N VAL A 35 -7.31 -12.12 5.28
CA VAL A 35 -7.53 -10.83 5.95
C VAL A 35 -9.01 -10.69 6.23
N LEU A 36 -9.37 -10.47 7.48
CA LEU A 36 -10.75 -10.41 7.95
C LEU A 36 -11.14 -8.99 8.36
N LEU A 37 -12.31 -8.56 7.96
CA LEU A 37 -12.96 -7.32 8.42
C LEU A 37 -13.75 -7.56 9.71
N THR A 38 -14.36 -8.74 9.83
CA THR A 38 -15.01 -9.27 11.03
C THR A 38 -14.70 -10.76 11.15
N ASP A 39 -15.16 -11.43 12.20
CA ASP A 39 -14.95 -12.89 12.34
C ASP A 39 -15.64 -13.72 11.25
N VAL A 40 -16.58 -13.14 10.50
CA VAL A 40 -17.36 -13.79 9.45
C VAL A 40 -17.25 -13.14 8.07
N VAL A 41 -16.59 -11.98 7.99
CA VAL A 41 -16.41 -11.21 6.74
C VAL A 41 -14.93 -11.04 6.45
N ALA A 42 -14.52 -11.38 5.24
CA ALA A 42 -13.14 -11.24 4.79
C ALA A 42 -12.95 -10.03 3.87
N GLU A 43 -11.78 -9.39 3.98
CA GLU A 43 -11.25 -8.49 2.98
C GLU A 43 -10.53 -9.25 1.87
N HIS A 44 -9.81 -10.32 2.24
CA HIS A 44 -9.07 -11.14 1.30
C HIS A 44 -9.08 -12.60 1.71
N ILE A 45 -9.28 -13.47 0.73
CA ILE A 45 -9.16 -14.92 0.83
C ILE A 45 -8.23 -15.39 -0.28
N PRO A 46 -7.23 -16.24 0.05
CA PRO A 46 -6.34 -16.81 -0.95
C PRO A 46 -7.06 -17.68 -1.97
N GLY A 47 -6.64 -17.60 -3.23
CA GLY A 47 -7.25 -18.28 -4.37
C GLY A 47 -7.39 -19.80 -4.26
N CYS A 48 -6.62 -20.43 -3.36
CA CYS A 48 -6.69 -21.88 -3.15
C CYS A 48 -7.93 -22.35 -2.37
N ASN A 49 -8.68 -21.45 -1.72
CA ASN A 49 -9.87 -21.77 -0.94
C ASN A 49 -10.91 -20.65 -1.00
N MET A 50 -11.38 -20.34 -2.20
CA MET A 50 -12.41 -19.34 -2.43
C MET A 50 -13.50 -19.87 -3.37
N ALA A 51 -14.74 -19.49 -3.12
CA ALA A 51 -15.90 -19.77 -3.96
C ALA A 51 -16.73 -18.50 -4.10
N PHE A 52 -17.18 -18.18 -5.31
CA PHE A 52 -17.99 -17.01 -5.61
C PHE A 52 -19.24 -17.38 -6.40
N HIS A 53 -20.30 -16.61 -6.20
CA HIS A 53 -21.45 -16.68 -7.09
C HIS A 53 -21.05 -16.22 -8.51
N ARG A 54 -21.66 -16.82 -9.51
CA ARG A 54 -21.43 -16.49 -10.92
C ARG A 54 -21.67 -15.01 -11.18
N TRP A 55 -22.75 -14.45 -10.63
CA TRP A 55 -23.08 -13.04 -10.79
C TRP A 55 -21.99 -12.11 -10.23
N ALA A 56 -21.38 -12.46 -9.08
CA ALA A 56 -20.32 -11.66 -8.48
C ALA A 56 -19.04 -11.68 -9.33
N PHE A 57 -18.76 -12.85 -9.93
CA PHE A 57 -17.63 -13.00 -10.85
C PHE A 57 -17.84 -12.19 -12.13
N ASP A 58 -19.05 -12.27 -12.72
CA ASP A 58 -19.39 -11.56 -13.94
C ASP A 58 -19.44 -10.03 -13.71
N GLN A 59 -19.90 -9.57 -12.52
CA GLN A 59 -19.99 -8.15 -12.16
C GLN A 59 -18.63 -7.43 -12.20
N VAL A 60 -17.56 -8.09 -11.79
CA VAL A 60 -16.21 -7.51 -11.77
C VAL A 60 -15.36 -7.88 -12.98
N GLY A 61 -15.92 -8.66 -13.94
CA GLY A 61 -15.23 -9.09 -15.14
C GLY A 61 -14.20 -10.21 -14.95
N GLY A 62 -14.34 -10.97 -13.86
CA GLY A 62 -13.45 -12.11 -13.58
C GLY A 62 -12.06 -11.72 -13.07
N PHE A 63 -11.13 -12.67 -13.20
CA PHE A 63 -9.72 -12.44 -12.86
C PHE A 63 -9.01 -11.62 -13.95
N ASP A 64 -8.16 -10.68 -13.54
CA ASP A 64 -7.34 -9.89 -14.48
C ASP A 64 -6.18 -10.76 -15.02
N PRO A 65 -6.11 -10.99 -16.35
CA PRO A 65 -5.07 -11.82 -16.96
C PRO A 65 -3.64 -11.24 -16.87
N GLU A 66 -3.47 -10.00 -16.44
CA GLU A 66 -2.16 -9.43 -16.15
C GLU A 66 -1.47 -10.13 -14.97
N TYR A 67 -2.25 -10.64 -14.00
CA TYR A 67 -1.74 -11.34 -12.82
C TYR A 67 -1.50 -12.83 -13.11
N ARG A 68 -0.35 -13.14 -13.71
CA ARG A 68 -0.04 -14.53 -14.13
C ARG A 68 0.60 -15.40 -13.06
N LYS A 69 1.20 -14.79 -12.02
CA LYS A 69 1.98 -15.51 -11.01
C LYS A 69 1.35 -15.47 -9.64
N ALA A 70 0.77 -14.36 -9.27
CA ALA A 70 0.14 -14.09 -7.98
C ALA A 70 -0.59 -12.74 -8.03
N GLY A 71 -1.45 -12.47 -7.07
CA GLY A 71 -2.15 -11.18 -6.90
C GLY A 71 -3.50 -11.10 -7.58
N ASP A 72 -3.86 -12.10 -8.40
CA ASP A 72 -5.15 -12.26 -9.03
C ASP A 72 -6.30 -12.38 -8.01
N ASP A 73 -6.07 -13.10 -6.94
CA ASP A 73 -7.00 -13.26 -5.82
C ASP A 73 -7.17 -11.96 -5.02
N VAL A 74 -6.10 -11.24 -4.78
CA VAL A 74 -6.12 -9.94 -4.09
C VAL A 74 -6.86 -8.89 -4.91
N ASP A 75 -6.51 -8.76 -6.19
CA ASP A 75 -7.15 -7.86 -7.13
C ASP A 75 -8.65 -8.12 -7.22
N PHE A 76 -9.03 -9.38 -7.42
CA PHE A 76 -10.42 -9.79 -7.51
C PHE A 76 -11.22 -9.45 -6.24
N CYS A 77 -10.68 -9.78 -5.05
CA CYS A 77 -11.33 -9.48 -3.77
C CYS A 77 -11.53 -7.96 -3.58
N TRP A 78 -10.55 -7.14 -3.94
CA TRP A 78 -10.65 -5.69 -3.80
C TRP A 78 -11.64 -5.08 -4.81
N ARG A 79 -11.63 -5.49 -6.07
CA ARG A 79 -12.63 -5.04 -7.06
C ARG A 79 -14.05 -5.41 -6.67
N LEU A 80 -14.23 -6.65 -6.16
CA LEU A 80 -15.55 -7.11 -5.71
C LEU A 80 -16.07 -6.27 -4.54
N GLN A 81 -15.22 -5.94 -3.56
CA GLN A 81 -15.62 -5.09 -2.44
C GLN A 81 -15.87 -3.63 -2.86
N GLN A 82 -15.09 -3.10 -3.81
CA GLN A 82 -15.33 -1.77 -4.39
C GLN A 82 -16.68 -1.68 -5.10
N SER A 83 -17.17 -2.79 -5.67
CA SER A 83 -18.50 -2.89 -6.28
C SER A 83 -19.63 -3.21 -5.27
N GLY A 84 -19.32 -3.21 -3.96
CA GLY A 84 -20.30 -3.47 -2.89
C GLY A 84 -20.47 -4.93 -2.51
N GLY A 85 -19.72 -5.84 -3.11
CA GLY A 85 -19.78 -7.27 -2.79
C GLY A 85 -19.15 -7.58 -1.41
N VAL A 86 -19.79 -8.49 -0.66
CA VAL A 86 -19.31 -8.96 0.65
C VAL A 86 -18.79 -10.39 0.54
N ILE A 87 -17.61 -10.65 1.10
CA ILE A 87 -16.96 -11.97 1.10
C ILE A 87 -17.09 -12.57 2.49
N ALA A 88 -17.74 -13.73 2.60
CA ALA A 88 -17.86 -14.46 3.86
C ALA A 88 -16.55 -15.22 4.18
N PHE A 89 -16.28 -15.39 5.47
CA PHE A 89 -15.23 -16.28 5.97
C PHE A 89 -15.83 -17.38 6.83
N SER A 90 -15.53 -18.64 6.48
CA SER A 90 -15.92 -19.81 7.25
C SER A 90 -14.70 -20.55 7.79
N PRO A 91 -14.43 -20.51 9.10
CA PRO A 91 -13.29 -21.22 9.68
C PRO A 91 -13.40 -22.75 9.57
N ALA A 92 -14.59 -23.29 9.33
CA ALA A 92 -14.81 -24.72 9.12
C ALA A 92 -14.56 -25.18 7.68
N ALA A 93 -14.50 -24.26 6.72
CA ALA A 93 -14.23 -24.58 5.32
C ALA A 93 -12.71 -24.72 5.09
N ILE A 94 -12.13 -25.79 5.62
CA ILE A 94 -10.68 -26.06 5.58
C ILE A 94 -10.32 -26.87 4.35
N VAL A 95 -9.24 -26.47 3.66
CA VAL A 95 -8.66 -27.26 2.56
C VAL A 95 -7.21 -27.60 2.83
N TRP A 96 -6.76 -28.77 2.36
CA TRP A 96 -5.35 -29.10 2.31
C TRP A 96 -4.72 -28.38 1.11
N HIS A 97 -3.65 -27.62 1.39
CA HIS A 97 -2.91 -26.89 0.35
C HIS A 97 -1.43 -27.22 0.43
N TYR A 98 -0.90 -27.94 -0.56
CA TYR A 98 0.53 -28.22 -0.66
C TYR A 98 1.30 -26.93 -0.94
N ARG A 99 2.09 -26.51 0.04
CA ARG A 99 3.03 -25.40 -0.15
C ARG A 99 4.23 -25.81 -0.99
N ARG A 100 5.00 -24.86 -1.42
CA ARG A 100 6.25 -25.10 -2.13
C ARG A 100 7.19 -25.88 -1.21
N PHE A 101 7.81 -26.95 -1.72
CA PHE A 101 8.62 -27.88 -0.91
C PHE A 101 10.11 -27.86 -1.29
N THR A 102 10.56 -26.91 -2.12
CA THR A 102 11.96 -26.66 -2.41
C THR A 102 12.31 -25.19 -2.20
N LEU A 103 13.57 -24.92 -1.88
CA LEU A 103 14.06 -23.54 -1.70
C LEU A 103 13.92 -22.70 -2.99
N GLN A 104 14.15 -23.34 -4.14
CA GLN A 104 13.98 -22.67 -5.43
C GLN A 104 12.51 -22.29 -5.70
N ALA A 105 11.59 -23.19 -5.41
CA ALA A 105 10.16 -22.94 -5.58
C ALA A 105 9.67 -21.87 -4.60
N PHE A 106 10.17 -21.89 -3.34
CA PHE A 106 9.90 -20.84 -2.36
C PHE A 106 10.40 -19.48 -2.87
N ARG A 107 11.66 -19.39 -3.34
CA ARG A 107 12.21 -18.16 -3.90
C ARG A 107 11.37 -17.62 -5.04
N LYS A 108 11.04 -18.47 -6.03
CA LYS A 108 10.18 -18.08 -7.17
C LYS A 108 8.80 -17.58 -6.73
N GLN A 109 8.23 -18.16 -5.68
CA GLN A 109 6.96 -17.72 -5.11
C GLN A 109 7.09 -16.31 -4.50
N GLN A 110 8.16 -16.06 -3.73
CA GLN A 110 8.40 -14.74 -3.14
C GLN A 110 8.70 -13.67 -4.20
N GLU A 111 9.43 -14.02 -5.27
CA GLU A 111 9.62 -13.15 -6.44
C GLU A 111 8.26 -12.81 -7.08
N GLY A 112 7.39 -13.81 -7.31
CA GLY A 112 6.04 -13.61 -7.86
C GLY A 112 5.17 -12.71 -6.98
N TYR A 113 5.25 -12.85 -5.66
CA TYR A 113 4.53 -11.95 -4.74
C TYR A 113 5.05 -10.51 -4.80
N GLY A 114 6.37 -10.31 -4.91
CA GLY A 114 6.95 -8.98 -5.09
C GLY A 114 6.53 -8.31 -6.41
N GLU A 115 6.52 -9.07 -7.50
CA GLU A 115 6.01 -8.61 -8.80
C GLU A 115 4.53 -8.20 -8.69
N ALA A 116 3.69 -9.06 -8.09
CA ALA A 116 2.26 -8.82 -7.88
C ALA A 116 2.01 -7.58 -7.03
N GLU A 117 2.74 -7.38 -5.94
CA GLU A 117 2.63 -6.17 -5.10
C GLU A 117 2.90 -4.89 -5.91
N SER A 118 3.88 -4.93 -6.82
CA SER A 118 4.15 -3.79 -7.69
C SER A 118 3.01 -3.51 -8.65
N MET A 119 2.43 -4.55 -9.26
CA MET A 119 1.31 -4.43 -10.19
C MET A 119 0.03 -3.96 -9.47
N LEU A 120 -0.31 -4.58 -8.35
CA LEU A 120 -1.45 -4.19 -7.50
C LEU A 120 -1.35 -2.75 -7.03
N ARG A 121 -0.14 -2.28 -6.70
CA ARG A 121 0.07 -0.88 -6.32
C ARG A 121 -0.28 0.09 -7.44
N PHE A 122 -0.07 -0.24 -8.69
CA PHE A 122 -0.46 0.61 -9.82
C PHE A 122 -1.97 0.69 -10.00
N GLN A 123 -2.69 -0.40 -9.76
CA GLN A 123 -4.13 -0.46 -9.92
C GLN A 123 -4.89 -0.03 -8.65
N HIS A 124 -4.34 -0.35 -7.47
CA HIS A 124 -4.98 -0.16 -6.17
C HIS A 124 -4.14 0.65 -5.20
N LEU A 125 -3.68 1.82 -5.61
CA LEU A 125 -2.73 2.64 -4.81
C LEU A 125 -3.23 2.95 -3.39
N VAL A 126 -4.55 3.01 -3.19
CA VAL A 126 -5.19 3.25 -1.89
C VAL A 126 -4.83 2.19 -0.84
N PHE A 127 -4.60 0.96 -1.28
CA PHE A 127 -4.26 -0.16 -0.42
C PHE A 127 -2.76 -0.35 -0.19
N PHE A 128 -1.93 0.64 -0.56
CA PHE A 128 -0.48 0.52 -0.40
C PHE A 128 0.13 1.65 0.42
N GLY A 129 1.14 1.31 1.20
CA GLY A 129 1.96 2.26 1.93
C GLY A 129 3.02 2.94 1.04
N PRO A 130 3.77 3.91 1.61
CA PRO A 130 4.84 4.60 0.89
C PRO A 130 5.92 3.66 0.35
N THR A 131 6.23 2.61 1.09
CA THR A 131 7.24 1.58 0.75
C THR A 131 6.72 0.52 -0.23
N GLY A 132 5.44 0.62 -0.67
CA GLY A 132 4.82 -0.35 -1.56
C GLY A 132 4.37 -1.65 -0.87
N THR A 133 4.26 -1.65 0.46
CA THR A 133 3.65 -2.73 1.22
C THR A 133 2.13 -2.56 1.26
N ALA A 134 1.39 -3.67 1.13
CA ALA A 134 -0.07 -3.63 1.20
C ALA A 134 -0.55 -3.18 2.59
N LYS A 135 -1.53 -2.30 2.60
CA LYS A 135 -2.26 -1.86 3.80
C LYS A 135 -3.65 -2.48 3.76
N TRP A 136 -3.86 -3.45 4.62
CA TRP A 136 -5.15 -4.07 4.79
C TRP A 136 -6.05 -3.19 5.68
N LYS A 137 -7.33 -3.15 5.39
CA LYS A 137 -8.36 -2.53 6.26
C LYS A 137 -8.64 -3.44 7.45
N GLY A 138 -8.66 -4.75 7.19
CA GLY A 138 -8.91 -5.80 8.17
C GLY A 138 -7.65 -6.26 8.91
N GLN A 139 -7.82 -7.33 9.68
CA GLN A 139 -6.75 -7.99 10.43
C GLN A 139 -6.38 -9.32 9.76
N ILE A 140 -5.09 -9.63 9.74
CA ILE A 140 -4.62 -10.92 9.24
C ILE A 140 -5.09 -12.01 10.20
N TYR A 141 -5.76 -13.03 9.67
CA TYR A 141 -6.26 -14.16 10.42
C TYR A 141 -5.11 -14.89 11.13
N GLY A 142 -5.27 -15.12 12.44
CA GLY A 142 -4.24 -15.73 13.27
C GLY A 142 -3.26 -14.73 13.91
N ALA A 143 -3.36 -13.42 13.62
CA ALA A 143 -2.51 -12.41 14.22
C ALA A 143 -2.94 -12.09 15.66
N PRO A 144 -2.02 -12.11 16.66
CA PRO A 144 -2.33 -11.60 17.98
C PRO A 144 -2.36 -10.06 17.96
N ARG A 145 -3.33 -9.47 18.68
CA ARG A 145 -3.48 -8.01 18.74
C ARG A 145 -2.32 -7.26 19.39
N PHE A 146 -1.49 -7.89 20.24
CA PHE A 146 -0.51 -7.18 21.09
C PHE A 146 0.80 -7.92 21.39
N THR A 147 1.26 -8.87 20.59
CA THR A 147 2.53 -9.55 20.90
C THR A 147 3.63 -9.16 19.91
N TRP A 148 4.52 -8.28 20.32
CA TRP A 148 5.66 -7.88 19.51
C TRP A 148 6.92 -8.73 19.69
N LEU A 149 6.98 -9.60 20.72
CA LEU A 149 8.17 -10.45 20.98
C LEU A 149 7.89 -11.88 21.48
N VAL A 150 6.68 -12.23 21.91
CA VAL A 150 6.43 -13.56 22.50
C VAL A 150 5.15 -14.17 21.95
N ASN A 151 5.27 -15.21 21.13
CA ASN A 151 4.16 -16.02 20.64
C ASN A 151 3.67 -16.97 21.74
N LYS A 152 2.76 -16.55 22.60
CA LYS A 152 2.04 -17.48 23.49
C LYS A 152 0.88 -18.12 22.72
N PRO A 153 0.69 -19.45 22.78
CA PRO A 153 -0.52 -20.07 22.29
C PRO A 153 -1.69 -19.59 23.13
N ILE A 154 -2.62 -18.88 22.51
CA ILE A 154 -3.82 -18.35 23.16
C ILE A 154 -5.01 -19.12 22.64
N ILE A 155 -5.91 -19.55 23.51
CA ILE A 155 -7.26 -19.98 23.13
C ILE A 155 -7.99 -18.75 22.63
N TYR A 156 -8.53 -18.81 21.43
CA TYR A 156 -8.84 -17.65 20.63
C TYR A 156 -10.32 -17.67 20.21
N HIS A 157 -11.03 -16.60 20.52
CA HIS A 157 -12.44 -16.43 20.17
C HIS A 157 -12.60 -15.64 18.86
N GLY A 158 -11.83 -15.97 17.82
CA GLY A 158 -11.79 -15.23 16.55
C GLY A 158 -10.90 -14.00 16.60
N VAL A 159 -10.67 -13.37 15.43
CA VAL A 159 -9.79 -12.20 15.25
C VAL A 159 -10.33 -10.99 16.02
N PHE A 160 -11.64 -10.87 16.11
CA PHE A 160 -12.33 -9.76 16.75
C PHE A 160 -12.87 -10.12 18.14
N GLY A 161 -12.71 -11.37 18.60
CA GLY A 161 -13.16 -11.84 19.90
C GLY A 161 -14.60 -12.32 19.95
N GLU A 162 -15.28 -12.41 18.81
CA GLU A 162 -16.68 -12.80 18.69
C GLU A 162 -16.86 -14.25 18.17
N GLY A 163 -15.85 -14.78 17.49
CA GLY A 163 -15.86 -16.13 16.93
C GLY A 163 -15.55 -17.21 17.98
N LEU A 164 -16.23 -18.35 17.90
CA LEU A 164 -16.04 -19.50 18.78
C LEU A 164 -15.07 -20.54 18.15
N PHE A 165 -13.97 -20.09 17.59
CA PHE A 165 -12.99 -20.98 16.94
C PHE A 165 -11.56 -20.62 17.32
N GLN A 166 -10.65 -21.57 17.19
CA GLN A 166 -9.22 -21.35 17.36
C GLN A 166 -8.58 -21.06 16.00
N SER A 167 -7.62 -20.15 15.98
CA SER A 167 -6.80 -19.94 14.78
C SER A 167 -5.88 -21.13 14.55
N ILE A 168 -5.97 -21.73 13.36
CA ILE A 168 -5.13 -22.86 12.94
C ILE A 168 -3.79 -22.40 12.34
N TYR A 169 -3.66 -21.12 12.05
CA TYR A 169 -2.41 -20.55 11.54
C TYR A 169 -1.43 -20.20 12.64
N PRO A 170 -0.11 -20.36 12.40
CA PRO A 170 0.88 -19.72 13.25
C PRO A 170 0.66 -18.21 13.21
N THR A 171 0.95 -17.56 14.35
CA THR A 171 0.89 -16.11 14.44
C THR A 171 1.76 -15.47 13.36
N PRO A 172 1.21 -14.54 12.55
CA PRO A 172 1.99 -13.83 11.55
C PRO A 172 3.06 -12.97 12.22
N GLN A 173 4.04 -12.59 11.42
CA GLN A 173 5.11 -11.71 11.83
C GLN A 173 4.55 -10.38 12.35
N SER A 174 5.10 -9.87 13.47
CA SER A 174 4.76 -8.53 13.94
C SER A 174 5.19 -7.47 12.92
N GLU A 175 4.49 -6.33 12.87
CA GLU A 175 4.85 -5.23 11.96
C GLU A 175 6.28 -4.75 12.17
N ILE A 176 6.74 -4.71 13.43
CA ILE A 176 8.12 -4.33 13.78
C ILE A 176 9.10 -5.34 13.20
N ALA A 177 8.86 -6.64 13.39
CA ALA A 177 9.73 -7.68 12.85
C ALA A 177 9.75 -7.67 11.32
N ALA A 178 8.60 -7.42 10.67
CA ALA A 178 8.50 -7.26 9.23
C ALA A 178 9.31 -6.04 8.74
N TYR A 179 9.28 -4.93 9.48
CA TYR A 179 10.06 -3.74 9.16
C TYR A 179 11.58 -3.99 9.34
N LEU A 180 12.01 -4.55 10.49
CA LEU A 180 13.42 -4.83 10.79
C LEU A 180 14.07 -5.88 9.87
N SER A 181 13.29 -6.67 9.16
CA SER A 181 13.78 -7.63 8.15
C SER A 181 13.59 -7.14 6.71
N SER A 182 13.00 -5.97 6.50
CA SER A 182 12.69 -5.44 5.17
C SER A 182 13.93 -5.01 4.39
N ILE A 183 13.83 -4.98 3.06
CA ILE A 183 14.89 -4.48 2.19
C ILE A 183 15.15 -2.98 2.43
N GLU A 184 14.11 -2.22 2.79
CA GLU A 184 14.19 -0.79 3.11
C GLU A 184 15.01 -0.56 4.38
N TRP A 185 14.81 -1.39 5.41
CA TRP A 185 15.61 -1.33 6.64
C TRP A 185 17.06 -1.71 6.39
N LEU A 186 17.32 -2.75 5.58
CA LEU A 186 18.67 -3.13 5.21
C LEU A 186 19.36 -2.02 4.42
N ALA A 187 18.68 -1.43 3.43
CA ALA A 187 19.20 -0.31 2.66
C ALA A 187 19.52 0.90 3.55
N LEU A 188 18.64 1.21 4.51
CA LEU A 188 18.87 2.25 5.49
C LEU A 188 20.07 1.92 6.40
N THR A 189 20.20 0.68 6.84
CA THR A 189 21.35 0.23 7.66
C THR A 189 22.67 0.38 6.90
N LEU A 190 22.71 -0.04 5.63
CA LEU A 190 23.90 0.12 4.78
C LEU A 190 24.21 1.59 4.50
N PHE A 191 23.20 2.41 4.31
CA PHE A 191 23.35 3.86 4.14
C PHE A 191 23.93 4.52 5.40
N VAL A 192 23.40 4.20 6.58
CA VAL A 192 23.93 4.70 7.88
C VAL A 192 25.35 4.20 8.10
N LEU A 193 25.65 2.94 7.74
CA LEU A 193 27.01 2.39 7.80
C LEU A 193 27.97 3.21 6.91
N GLY A 194 27.58 3.52 5.68
CA GLY A 194 28.37 4.36 4.78
C GLY A 194 28.65 5.75 5.34
N ILE A 195 27.63 6.40 5.91
CA ILE A 195 27.76 7.72 6.54
C ILE A 195 28.58 7.65 7.84
N SER A 196 28.55 6.54 8.56
CA SER A 196 29.32 6.38 9.80
C SER A 196 30.84 6.33 9.59
N VAL A 197 31.31 6.11 8.35
CA VAL A 197 32.74 6.14 8.04
C VAL A 197 33.31 7.54 8.28
N PRO A 198 32.78 8.62 7.68
CA PRO A 198 33.22 10.00 7.97
C PRO A 198 32.71 10.54 9.31
N LEU A 199 31.73 9.88 9.97
CA LEU A 199 31.07 10.31 11.19
C LEU A 199 31.29 9.30 12.34
N PRO A 200 32.43 9.33 13.05
CA PRO A 200 32.77 8.30 14.04
C PRO A 200 31.72 8.10 15.15
N PHE A 201 31.00 9.16 15.53
CA PHE A 201 29.94 9.06 16.55
C PHE A 201 28.72 8.25 16.13
N LEU A 202 28.49 8.06 14.81
CA LEU A 202 27.42 7.24 14.29
C LEU A 202 27.79 5.76 14.15
N ARG A 203 29.05 5.35 14.36
CA ARG A 203 29.51 4.00 14.09
C ARG A 203 28.74 2.90 14.81
N ILE A 204 28.24 3.16 16.00
CA ILE A 204 27.46 2.20 16.77
C ILE A 204 26.05 1.96 16.20
N VAL A 205 25.47 2.96 15.51
CA VAL A 205 24.07 2.93 15.06
C VAL A 205 23.80 1.79 14.07
N PRO A 206 24.57 1.62 12.96
CA PRO A 206 24.31 0.53 12.01
C PRO A 206 24.48 -0.86 12.62
N TYR A 207 25.34 -1.04 13.63
CA TYR A 207 25.46 -2.30 14.36
C TYR A 207 24.22 -2.58 15.20
N ILE A 208 23.64 -1.58 15.88
CA ILE A 208 22.36 -1.72 16.59
C ILE A 208 21.24 -2.06 15.61
N MET A 209 21.19 -1.38 14.47
CA MET A 209 20.20 -1.64 13.43
C MET A 209 20.30 -3.07 12.89
N PHE A 210 21.50 -3.54 12.59
CA PHE A 210 21.74 -4.92 12.13
C PHE A 210 21.43 -5.94 13.24
N GLY A 211 21.75 -5.61 14.49
CA GLY A 211 21.38 -6.40 15.66
C GLY A 211 19.87 -6.63 15.76
N GLY A 212 19.05 -5.62 15.46
CA GLY A 212 17.59 -5.77 15.37
C GLY A 212 17.16 -6.80 14.34
N THR A 213 17.79 -6.80 13.15
CA THR A 213 17.54 -7.83 12.12
C THR A 213 17.92 -9.23 12.59
N LEU A 214 19.07 -9.37 13.27
CA LEU A 214 19.51 -10.66 13.83
C LEU A 214 18.58 -11.15 14.94
N LEU A 215 18.04 -10.26 15.77
CA LEU A 215 17.04 -10.62 16.79
C LEU A 215 15.75 -11.17 16.16
N VAL A 216 15.32 -10.61 15.03
CA VAL A 216 14.18 -11.17 14.27
C VAL A 216 14.51 -12.58 13.78
N ALA A 217 15.68 -12.80 13.18
CA ALA A 217 16.10 -14.13 12.71
C ALA A 217 16.16 -15.14 13.87
N LEU A 218 16.73 -14.74 14.98
CA LEU A 218 16.81 -15.57 16.20
C LEU A 218 15.42 -15.91 16.75
N SER A 219 14.50 -14.95 16.74
CA SER A 219 13.11 -15.19 17.14
C SER A 219 12.45 -16.25 16.25
N TYR A 220 12.65 -16.20 14.93
CA TYR A 220 12.15 -17.25 14.03
C TYR A 220 12.80 -18.61 14.28
N MET A 221 14.10 -18.65 14.55
CA MET A 221 14.81 -19.87 14.88
C MET A 221 14.25 -20.54 16.16
N ILE A 222 14.04 -19.75 17.22
CA ILE A 222 13.56 -20.26 18.52
C ILE A 222 12.10 -20.70 18.44
N HIS A 223 11.24 -19.92 17.77
CA HIS A 223 9.79 -20.15 17.75
C HIS A 223 9.31 -20.93 16.51
N ALA A 224 10.23 -21.47 15.69
CA ALA A 224 9.87 -22.31 14.55
C ALA A 224 9.03 -23.50 15.00
N ARG A 225 7.82 -23.62 14.45
CA ARG A 225 6.93 -24.77 14.69
C ARG A 225 7.21 -25.86 13.67
N LEU A 226 8.15 -26.72 13.98
CA LEU A 226 8.50 -27.87 13.17
C LEU A 226 7.88 -29.13 13.76
N GLU A 227 7.53 -30.10 12.88
CA GLU A 227 7.15 -31.43 13.33
C GLU A 227 8.33 -32.09 14.06
N ALA A 228 8.08 -32.84 15.15
CA ALA A 228 9.14 -33.44 15.99
C ALA A 228 10.20 -34.23 15.21
N LYS A 229 9.78 -34.92 14.13
CA LYS A 229 10.69 -35.70 13.25
C LYS A 229 11.66 -34.83 12.44
N HIS A 230 11.36 -33.54 12.26
CA HIS A 230 12.15 -32.59 11.48
C HIS A 230 12.73 -31.44 12.32
N ASP A 231 12.47 -31.44 13.63
CA ASP A 231 12.94 -30.38 14.55
C ASP A 231 14.41 -30.58 14.93
N THR A 232 15.28 -30.09 14.07
CA THR A 232 16.72 -30.13 14.24
C THR A 232 17.32 -28.72 14.20
N ILE A 233 18.52 -28.54 14.77
CA ILE A 233 19.21 -27.25 14.71
C ILE A 233 19.40 -26.74 13.27
N PRO A 234 19.85 -27.55 12.31
CA PRO A 234 19.93 -27.12 10.90
C PRO A 234 18.58 -26.69 10.33
N ALA A 235 17.48 -27.36 10.66
CA ALA A 235 16.16 -26.98 10.20
C ALA A 235 15.74 -25.61 10.79
N ARG A 236 15.98 -25.36 12.06
CA ARG A 236 15.72 -24.08 12.72
C ARG A 236 16.55 -22.94 12.11
N LEU A 237 17.83 -23.18 11.83
CA LEU A 237 18.70 -22.24 11.12
C LEU A 237 18.18 -21.95 9.71
N LEU A 238 17.70 -22.96 9.01
CA LEU A 238 17.09 -22.76 7.68
C LEU A 238 15.81 -21.91 7.77
N VAL A 239 14.95 -22.11 8.76
CA VAL A 239 13.76 -21.25 8.97
C VAL A 239 14.18 -19.80 9.21
N ALA A 240 15.19 -19.56 10.06
CA ALA A 240 15.73 -18.22 10.29
C ALA A 240 16.29 -17.59 9.02
N PHE A 241 17.03 -18.35 8.22
CA PHE A 241 17.53 -17.90 6.90
C PHE A 241 16.39 -17.54 5.95
N LEU A 242 15.36 -18.40 5.83
CA LEU A 242 14.20 -18.15 4.99
C LEU A 242 13.41 -16.91 5.45
N ALA A 243 13.32 -16.69 6.76
CA ALA A 243 12.67 -15.51 7.34
C ALA A 243 13.37 -14.19 6.97
N LEU A 244 14.71 -14.20 6.84
CA LEU A 244 15.48 -13.06 6.37
C LEU A 244 15.45 -12.94 4.83
N ALA A 245 15.56 -14.06 4.13
CA ALA A 245 15.60 -14.07 2.66
C ALA A 245 14.27 -13.64 2.03
N GLN A 246 13.14 -14.01 2.66
CA GLN A 246 11.79 -13.75 2.15
C GLN A 246 11.53 -12.26 1.87
N PRO A 247 11.68 -11.33 2.83
CA PRO A 247 11.41 -9.92 2.60
C PRO A 247 12.41 -9.27 1.64
N LEU A 248 13.65 -9.78 1.58
CA LEU A 248 14.67 -9.28 0.65
C LEU A 248 14.34 -9.67 -0.79
N VAL A 249 14.02 -10.95 -1.03
CA VAL A 249 13.64 -11.44 -2.37
C VAL A 249 12.37 -10.77 -2.86
N ARG A 250 11.35 -10.69 -2.00
CA ARG A 250 10.06 -10.07 -2.31
C ARG A 250 10.21 -8.57 -2.55
N GLY A 251 10.96 -7.86 -1.69
CA GLY A 251 11.23 -6.44 -1.83
C GLY A 251 12.04 -6.12 -3.08
N TRP A 252 13.08 -6.90 -3.37
CA TRP A 252 13.85 -6.75 -4.60
C TRP A 252 12.98 -6.90 -5.85
N ALA A 253 12.19 -7.97 -5.94
CA ALA A 253 11.28 -8.20 -7.06
C ALA A 253 10.26 -7.06 -7.20
N ARG A 254 9.70 -6.56 -6.08
CA ARG A 254 8.79 -5.41 -6.05
C ARG A 254 9.41 -4.16 -6.66
N TYR A 255 10.62 -3.77 -6.22
CA TYR A 255 11.28 -2.57 -6.72
C TYR A 255 11.78 -2.72 -8.15
N PHE A 256 12.32 -3.89 -8.50
CA PHE A 256 12.78 -4.16 -9.87
C PHE A 256 11.61 -4.12 -10.86
N THR A 257 10.49 -4.73 -10.52
CA THR A 257 9.27 -4.69 -11.34
C THR A 257 8.73 -3.26 -11.45
N TRP A 258 8.72 -2.52 -10.34
CA TRP A 258 8.31 -1.12 -10.35
C TRP A 258 9.17 -0.25 -11.27
N LEU A 259 10.47 -0.43 -11.27
CA LEU A 259 11.39 0.28 -12.17
C LEU A 259 11.21 -0.13 -13.64
N LYS A 260 10.98 -1.42 -13.90
CA LYS A 260 10.79 -1.96 -15.24
C LYS A 260 9.47 -1.54 -15.87
N PHE A 261 8.41 -1.59 -15.08
CA PHE A 261 7.06 -1.25 -15.53
C PHE A 261 6.74 0.21 -15.28
N LYS A 262 7.64 1.16 -15.42
CA LYS A 262 7.31 2.60 -15.35
C LYS A 262 5.98 2.92 -16.07
N ARG A 263 4.88 2.38 -15.60
CA ARG A 263 3.55 2.89 -15.87
C ARG A 263 3.49 4.21 -15.12
N THR A 264 3.98 5.25 -15.71
CA THR A 264 3.37 6.57 -15.55
C THR A 264 1.89 6.29 -15.69
N PRO A 265 1.02 6.69 -14.75
CA PRO A 265 -0.42 6.69 -15.02
C PRO A 265 -0.57 7.28 -16.41
N PRO A 266 -1.30 6.61 -17.31
CA PRO A 266 -1.37 7.06 -18.69
C PRO A 266 -1.61 8.54 -18.63
N ALA A 267 -0.74 9.31 -19.25
CA ALA A 267 -0.98 10.72 -19.49
C ALA A 267 -2.08 10.76 -20.56
N VAL A 268 -3.25 10.26 -20.22
CA VAL A 268 -4.47 10.44 -21.01
C VAL A 268 -4.93 11.86 -20.76
N ILE A 269 -4.11 12.78 -21.17
CA ILE A 269 -4.51 14.15 -21.43
C ILE A 269 -4.85 14.23 -22.93
N ALA A 270 -5.63 13.33 -23.44
CA ALA A 270 -6.02 13.40 -24.84
C ALA A 270 -7.50 13.74 -25.02
N SER A 271 -8.27 13.85 -23.95
CA SER A 271 -9.70 14.12 -24.07
C SER A 271 -10.30 15.12 -23.07
N VAL A 272 -9.50 15.96 -22.45
CA VAL A 272 -10.09 17.23 -21.99
C VAL A 272 -10.53 17.92 -23.26
N GLU A 273 -11.83 17.97 -23.48
CA GLU A 273 -12.44 18.65 -24.63
C GLU A 273 -11.67 19.93 -24.91
N LYS A 274 -11.24 20.11 -26.16
CA LYS A 274 -10.41 21.23 -26.62
C LYS A 274 -10.97 22.62 -26.31
N ASP A 275 -12.17 22.69 -25.74
CA ASP A 275 -12.91 23.94 -25.47
C ASP A 275 -12.74 24.47 -24.04
N PHE A 276 -12.16 23.69 -23.11
CA PHE A 276 -11.87 24.23 -21.78
C PHE A 276 -10.55 25.00 -21.79
N LYS A 277 -10.65 26.33 -22.02
CA LYS A 277 -9.49 27.24 -21.82
C LYS A 277 -9.23 27.40 -20.32
N PRO A 278 -8.11 26.89 -19.78
CA PRO A 278 -7.78 27.07 -18.37
C PRO A 278 -7.70 28.57 -18.07
N GLY A 279 -8.63 29.05 -17.24
CA GLY A 279 -8.65 30.44 -16.84
C GLY A 279 -7.37 30.82 -16.08
N ARG A 280 -6.88 32.06 -16.24
CA ARG A 280 -5.71 32.62 -15.55
C ARG A 280 -5.88 32.79 -14.02
N GLY A 281 -6.93 32.19 -13.40
CA GLY A 281 -7.23 32.29 -11.97
C GLY A 281 -6.34 31.44 -11.06
N SER A 282 -6.57 31.58 -9.75
CA SER A 282 -5.88 30.78 -8.73
C SER A 282 -6.08 29.30 -8.96
N ILE A 283 -5.00 28.53 -8.97
CA ILE A 283 -5.02 27.05 -9.03
C ILE A 283 -5.14 26.41 -7.63
N THR A 284 -5.14 27.21 -6.57
CA THR A 284 -5.23 26.75 -5.18
C THR A 284 -6.66 26.83 -4.66
N ASN A 285 -7.34 27.94 -4.93
CA ASN A 285 -8.69 28.21 -4.48
C ASN A 285 -9.57 28.42 -5.72
N LEU A 286 -10.37 27.38 -6.04
CA LEU A 286 -11.32 27.43 -7.14
C LEU A 286 -12.68 27.83 -6.58
N ARG A 287 -13.47 28.57 -7.38
CA ARG A 287 -14.81 29.02 -7.01
C ARG A 287 -15.75 28.73 -8.17
N PHE A 288 -16.84 28.04 -7.86
CA PHE A 288 -17.82 27.59 -8.82
C PHE A 288 -19.21 28.04 -8.40
N TRP A 289 -19.90 28.69 -9.29
CA TRP A 289 -21.26 29.16 -9.07
C TRP A 289 -22.26 28.27 -9.79
N SER A 290 -23.36 27.95 -9.14
CA SER A 290 -24.50 27.25 -9.71
C SER A 290 -25.78 28.05 -9.49
N GLU A 291 -26.55 28.25 -10.57
CA GLU A 291 -27.90 28.81 -10.52
C GLU A 291 -28.96 27.74 -10.23
N GLU A 292 -28.63 26.47 -10.49
CA GLU A 292 -29.54 25.31 -10.40
C GLU A 292 -29.49 24.59 -9.04
N GLY A 293 -28.72 25.08 -8.08
CA GLY A 293 -28.60 24.49 -6.75
C GLY A 293 -27.66 23.28 -6.67
N HIS A 294 -26.83 23.06 -7.64
CA HIS A 294 -25.84 22.01 -7.62
C HIS A 294 -24.79 22.34 -6.55
N GLY A 295 -24.73 21.52 -5.48
CA GLY A 295 -23.76 21.66 -4.39
C GLY A 295 -22.46 20.90 -4.63
N ARG A 296 -21.65 20.83 -3.56
CA ARG A 296 -20.34 20.13 -3.59
C ARG A 296 -20.47 18.65 -3.92
N GLU A 297 -21.58 18.01 -3.52
CA GLU A 297 -21.80 16.58 -3.73
C GLU A 297 -21.78 16.23 -5.21
N ARG A 298 -22.49 17.03 -6.03
CA ARG A 298 -22.53 16.84 -7.49
C ARG A 298 -21.15 17.10 -8.10
N LEU A 299 -20.45 18.14 -7.64
CA LEU A 299 -19.10 18.45 -8.11
C LEU A 299 -18.10 17.32 -7.74
N LEU A 300 -18.21 16.77 -6.53
CA LEU A 300 -17.37 15.66 -6.09
C LEU A 300 -17.61 14.41 -6.93
N GLN A 301 -18.88 14.05 -7.16
CA GLN A 301 -19.25 12.91 -7.99
C GLN A 301 -18.63 13.02 -9.39
N GLU A 302 -18.85 14.11 -10.10
CA GLU A 302 -18.28 14.32 -11.44
C GLU A 302 -16.74 14.38 -11.44
N THR A 303 -16.15 14.91 -10.36
CA THR A 303 -14.69 14.90 -10.21
C THR A 303 -14.17 13.47 -10.05
N ILE A 304 -14.86 12.62 -9.28
CA ILE A 304 -14.51 11.22 -9.11
C ILE A 304 -14.64 10.47 -10.44
N GLU A 305 -15.75 10.64 -11.16
CA GLU A 305 -15.94 10.03 -12.48
C GLU A 305 -14.85 10.46 -13.49
N ALA A 306 -14.45 11.74 -13.44
CA ALA A 306 -13.33 12.22 -14.23
C ALA A 306 -11.99 11.60 -13.85
N LEU A 307 -11.73 11.42 -12.55
CA LEU A 307 -10.52 10.75 -12.05
C LEU A 307 -10.47 9.29 -12.50
N GLU A 308 -11.60 8.58 -12.42
CA GLU A 308 -11.72 7.18 -12.84
C GLU A 308 -11.53 7.03 -14.36
N SER A 309 -12.19 7.86 -15.15
CA SER A 309 -12.07 7.83 -16.61
C SER A 309 -10.66 8.11 -17.11
N GLU A 310 -9.89 8.94 -16.39
CA GLU A 310 -8.48 9.23 -16.67
C GLU A 310 -7.51 8.26 -15.99
N GLY A 311 -8.00 7.27 -15.24
CA GLY A 311 -7.16 6.28 -14.54
C GLY A 311 -6.33 6.87 -13.39
N TRP A 312 -6.81 7.94 -12.75
CA TRP A 312 -6.16 8.51 -11.58
C TRP A 312 -6.42 7.67 -10.34
N ASN A 313 -5.38 7.47 -9.54
CA ASN A 313 -5.56 6.88 -8.23
C ASN A 313 -5.98 7.95 -7.21
N TYR A 314 -7.04 7.67 -6.46
CA TYR A 314 -7.56 8.58 -5.46
C TYR A 314 -8.03 7.82 -4.20
N SER A 315 -8.32 8.54 -3.13
CA SER A 315 -8.94 8.04 -1.90
C SER A 315 -9.98 9.02 -1.43
N LEU A 316 -11.13 8.52 -1.02
CA LEU A 316 -12.20 9.33 -0.44
C LEU A 316 -12.06 9.44 1.08
N ASP A 317 -12.59 10.51 1.65
CA ASP A 317 -12.75 10.61 3.10
C ASP A 317 -13.86 9.67 3.57
N THR A 318 -13.60 8.98 4.66
CA THR A 318 -14.58 8.16 5.38
C THR A 318 -15.25 8.90 6.54
N GLY A 319 -15.20 10.25 6.53
CA GLY A 319 -15.80 11.11 7.55
C GLY A 319 -14.85 11.57 8.67
N TRP A 320 -13.58 11.16 8.64
CA TRP A 320 -12.61 11.47 9.70
C TRP A 320 -11.42 12.30 9.25
N LYS A 321 -11.36 12.64 7.96
CA LYS A 321 -10.25 13.42 7.40
C LYS A 321 -10.64 14.88 7.24
N ASN A 322 -9.64 15.71 7.06
CA ASN A 322 -9.85 17.14 6.78
C ASN A 322 -9.77 17.47 5.29
N TRP A 323 -10.07 16.50 4.43
CA TRP A 323 -10.13 16.60 2.98
C TRP A 323 -11.20 15.64 2.44
N ASP A 324 -11.82 15.95 1.31
CA ASP A 324 -12.88 15.14 0.70
C ASP A 324 -12.29 14.06 -0.22
N VAL A 325 -11.30 14.45 -1.05
CA VAL A 325 -10.62 13.55 -1.97
C VAL A 325 -9.11 13.75 -1.88
N GLN A 326 -8.36 12.67 -1.75
CA GLN A 326 -6.91 12.69 -1.88
C GLN A 326 -6.54 12.04 -3.21
N ILE A 327 -5.87 12.79 -4.10
CA ILE A 327 -5.46 12.36 -5.43
C ILE A 327 -3.96 12.06 -5.40
N TYR A 328 -3.58 10.86 -5.84
CA TYR A 328 -2.18 10.41 -5.88
C TYR A 328 -1.61 10.67 -7.27
N GLY A 329 -1.05 11.85 -7.48
CA GLY A 329 -0.66 12.28 -8.81
C GLY A 329 0.75 11.89 -9.25
N SER A 330 1.64 11.52 -8.32
CA SER A 330 3.00 11.12 -8.65
C SER A 330 3.72 10.45 -7.46
N PHE A 331 4.89 9.88 -7.72
CA PHE A 331 5.78 9.36 -6.67
C PHE A 331 6.15 10.43 -5.62
N TRP A 332 6.24 11.70 -6.03
CA TRP A 332 6.73 12.81 -5.21
C TRP A 332 5.62 13.55 -4.47
N TRP A 333 4.44 13.69 -5.10
CA TRP A 333 3.38 14.58 -4.67
C TRP A 333 1.99 13.99 -4.82
N GLY A 334 1.11 14.27 -3.85
CA GLY A 334 -0.33 14.11 -3.92
C GLY A 334 -1.04 15.45 -3.77
N ILE A 335 -2.32 15.48 -4.11
CA ILE A 335 -3.22 16.64 -3.93
C ILE A 335 -4.33 16.25 -2.97
N GLN A 336 -4.59 17.06 -1.97
CA GLN A 336 -5.77 17.00 -1.12
C GLN A 336 -6.76 18.05 -1.58
N MET A 337 -7.95 17.61 -1.94
CA MET A 337 -9.07 18.47 -2.31
C MET A 337 -10.02 18.61 -1.14
N ARG A 338 -10.46 19.84 -0.86
CA ARG A 338 -11.50 20.18 0.13
C ARG A 338 -12.54 21.02 -0.57
N SER A 339 -13.80 20.77 -0.29
CA SER A 339 -14.90 21.54 -0.86
C SER A 339 -15.89 21.98 0.20
N VAL A 340 -16.52 23.12 -0.04
CA VAL A 340 -17.61 23.64 0.78
C VAL A 340 -18.58 24.39 -0.12
N THR A 341 -19.89 24.24 0.14
CA THR A 341 -20.94 24.97 -0.56
C THR A 341 -21.55 26.01 0.35
N GLU A 342 -21.68 27.24 -0.14
CA GLU A 342 -22.36 28.36 0.47
C GLU A 342 -23.67 28.62 -0.29
N TYR A 343 -24.80 28.64 0.42
CA TYR A 343 -26.11 28.88 -0.16
C TYR A 343 -26.46 30.37 -0.12
N HIS A 344 -26.88 30.92 -1.26
CA HIS A 344 -27.11 32.35 -1.46
C HIS A 344 -28.60 32.70 -1.66
N GLY A 345 -29.51 31.86 -1.20
CA GLY A 345 -30.94 32.03 -1.34
C GLY A 345 -31.52 31.44 -2.64
N GLY A 346 -32.68 30.80 -2.53
CA GLY A 346 -33.24 29.99 -3.62
C GLY A 346 -32.30 28.85 -4.01
N PRO A 347 -32.23 28.48 -5.28
CA PRO A 347 -31.34 27.41 -5.75
C PRO A 347 -29.87 27.85 -5.92
N LYS A 348 -29.55 29.12 -5.68
CA LYS A 348 -28.21 29.67 -5.94
C LYS A 348 -27.17 29.23 -4.92
N CYS A 349 -26.06 28.71 -5.35
CA CYS A 349 -24.97 28.32 -4.45
C CYS A 349 -23.58 28.57 -5.04
N LEU A 350 -22.64 28.81 -4.12
CA LEU A 350 -21.21 28.98 -4.40
C LEU A 350 -20.43 27.82 -3.80
N THR A 351 -19.83 26.97 -4.65
CA THR A 351 -18.96 25.91 -4.18
C THR A 351 -17.50 26.36 -4.29
N ARG A 352 -16.81 26.35 -3.15
CA ARG A 352 -15.37 26.65 -3.07
C ARG A 352 -14.60 25.36 -2.94
N VAL A 353 -13.54 25.23 -3.73
CA VAL A 353 -12.63 24.09 -3.71
C VAL A 353 -11.22 24.58 -3.40
N HIS A 354 -10.61 23.98 -2.37
CA HIS A 354 -9.23 24.24 -2.01
C HIS A 354 -8.35 23.03 -2.34
N LEU A 355 -7.32 23.25 -3.16
CA LEU A 355 -6.34 22.22 -3.53
C LEU A 355 -5.03 22.42 -2.76
N ARG A 356 -4.69 21.46 -1.92
CA ARG A 356 -3.44 21.45 -1.16
C ARG A 356 -2.49 20.39 -1.70
N THR A 357 -1.29 20.79 -2.09
CA THR A 357 -0.21 19.83 -2.39
C THR A 357 0.29 19.18 -1.11
N ARG A 358 0.54 17.88 -1.14
CA ARG A 358 1.15 17.14 -0.05
C ARG A 358 2.33 16.33 -0.58
N MET A 359 3.49 16.58 -0.02
CA MET A 359 4.68 15.78 -0.29
C MET A 359 4.48 14.36 0.25
N VAL A 360 4.88 13.37 -0.52
CA VAL A 360 4.87 11.98 -0.07
C VAL A 360 5.96 11.79 0.99
N ALA A 361 5.68 10.96 2.01
CA ALA A 361 6.59 10.79 3.14
C ALA A 361 8.01 10.37 2.74
N THR A 362 8.13 9.52 1.72
CA THR A 362 9.44 9.10 1.17
C THR A 362 10.22 10.25 0.55
N THR A 363 9.54 11.17 -0.15
CA THR A 363 10.15 12.36 -0.74
C THR A 363 10.62 13.33 0.34
N PHE A 364 9.78 13.55 1.35
CA PHE A 364 10.13 14.39 2.49
C PHE A 364 11.37 13.85 3.22
N LEU A 365 11.39 12.53 3.48
CA LEU A 365 12.52 11.88 4.14
C LEU A 365 13.80 11.99 3.30
N LEU A 366 13.72 11.77 1.99
CA LEU A 366 14.87 11.91 1.09
C LEU A 366 15.42 13.32 1.08
N SER A 367 14.56 14.34 0.93
CA SER A 367 14.96 15.75 0.96
C SER A 367 15.59 16.11 2.31
N PHE A 368 14.98 15.67 3.43
CA PHE A 368 15.49 15.91 4.78
C PHE A 368 16.87 15.26 5.02
N ILE A 369 17.08 14.02 4.56
CA ILE A 369 18.36 13.32 4.67
C ILE A 369 19.43 14.05 3.85
N LEU A 370 19.14 14.41 2.60
CA LEU A 370 20.08 15.15 1.74
C LEU A 370 20.46 16.49 2.37
N LEU A 371 19.49 17.23 2.87
CA LEU A 371 19.72 18.48 3.59
C LEU A 371 20.62 18.27 4.82
N GLY A 372 20.33 17.23 5.61
CA GLY A 372 21.14 16.91 6.81
C GLY A 372 22.59 16.56 6.47
N ILE A 373 22.83 15.78 5.41
CA ILE A 373 24.18 15.45 4.94
C ILE A 373 24.94 16.70 4.51
N LEU A 374 24.32 17.55 3.69
CA LEU A 374 24.96 18.77 3.19
C LEU A 374 25.23 19.77 4.32
N SER A 375 24.27 19.94 5.23
CA SER A 375 24.46 20.81 6.40
C SER A 375 25.60 20.30 7.30
N TYR A 376 25.65 18.99 7.56
CA TYR A 376 26.74 18.40 8.31
C TYR A 376 28.09 18.63 7.62
N GLN A 377 28.19 18.36 6.32
CA GLN A 377 29.40 18.60 5.52
C GLN A 377 29.87 20.06 5.68
N GLN A 378 28.95 21.01 5.60
CA GLN A 378 29.29 22.42 5.66
C GLN A 378 29.77 22.87 7.07
N PHE A 379 29.18 22.30 8.15
CA PHE A 379 29.49 22.71 9.52
C PHE A 379 30.71 22.01 10.12
N PHE A 380 30.97 20.76 9.73
CA PHE A 380 31.98 19.93 10.39
C PHE A 380 33.22 19.63 9.54
N ILE A 381 33.22 19.98 8.27
CA ILE A 381 34.38 19.87 7.38
C ILE A 381 34.81 21.27 6.95
N PRO A 382 35.87 21.84 7.56
CA PRO A 382 36.28 23.23 7.33
C PRO A 382 36.55 23.59 5.86
N GLU A 383 37.00 22.63 5.07
CA GLU A 383 37.32 22.79 3.64
C GLU A 383 36.20 22.31 2.70
N ALA A 384 34.99 22.13 3.23
CA ALA A 384 33.89 21.59 2.44
C ALA A 384 33.48 22.52 1.29
N SER A 385 33.46 21.94 0.09
CA SER A 385 32.99 22.63 -1.11
C SER A 385 31.50 22.91 -1.05
N VAL A 386 31.08 24.07 -1.58
CA VAL A 386 29.64 24.41 -1.73
C VAL A 386 29.00 23.78 -2.96
N TRP A 387 29.77 23.19 -3.86
CA TRP A 387 29.27 22.59 -5.10
C TRP A 387 28.20 21.52 -4.92
N PRO A 388 28.19 20.65 -3.87
CA PRO A 388 27.13 19.68 -3.63
C PRO A 388 25.76 20.29 -3.34
N TRP A 389 25.67 21.55 -2.97
CA TRP A 389 24.40 22.24 -2.78
C TRP A 389 23.67 22.50 -4.10
N ILE A 390 24.37 22.64 -5.22
CA ILE A 390 23.77 22.90 -6.53
C ILE A 390 22.80 21.80 -6.94
N PRO A 391 23.18 20.51 -7.00
CA PRO A 391 22.24 19.44 -7.33
C PRO A 391 21.09 19.32 -6.33
N TYR A 392 21.29 19.63 -5.04
CA TYR A 392 20.22 19.66 -4.06
C TYR A 392 19.20 20.78 -4.37
N VAL A 393 19.66 21.99 -4.64
CA VAL A 393 18.78 23.11 -5.02
C VAL A 393 18.03 22.79 -6.32
N LEU A 394 18.70 22.21 -7.30
CA LEU A 394 18.06 21.78 -8.55
C LEU A 394 17.01 20.70 -8.30
N PHE A 395 17.26 19.77 -7.38
CA PHE A 395 16.30 18.76 -6.98
C PHE A 395 15.06 19.38 -6.30
N GLU A 396 15.24 20.34 -5.38
CA GLU A 396 14.12 21.04 -4.73
C GLU A 396 13.31 21.88 -5.74
N LEU A 397 13.97 22.53 -6.68
CA LEU A 397 13.30 23.23 -7.78
C LEU A 397 12.52 22.26 -8.67
N PHE A 398 13.10 21.12 -9.00
CA PHE A 398 12.38 20.07 -9.73
C PHE A 398 11.13 19.62 -8.97
N LEU A 399 11.23 19.34 -7.67
CA LEU A 399 10.08 18.99 -6.81
C LEU A 399 9.02 20.09 -6.83
N PHE A 400 9.42 21.36 -6.71
CA PHE A 400 8.50 22.49 -6.75
C PHE A 400 7.74 22.60 -8.09
N PHE A 401 8.44 22.49 -9.22
CA PHE A 401 7.81 22.52 -10.54
C PHE A 401 6.88 21.34 -10.75
N ARG A 402 7.25 20.14 -10.28
CA ARG A 402 6.40 18.95 -10.34
C ARG A 402 5.12 19.12 -9.53
N ALA A 403 5.21 19.68 -8.31
CA ALA A 403 4.05 19.99 -7.47
C ALA A 403 3.11 21.00 -8.15
N HIS A 404 3.67 22.08 -8.70
CA HIS A 404 2.89 23.11 -9.38
C HIS A 404 2.19 22.56 -10.63
N ARG A 405 2.89 21.77 -11.43
CA ARG A 405 2.33 21.13 -12.64
C ARG A 405 1.20 20.14 -12.29
N LEU A 406 1.40 19.32 -11.24
CA LEU A 406 0.36 18.40 -10.77
C LEU A 406 -0.88 19.17 -10.31
N LYS A 407 -0.68 20.21 -9.49
CA LYS A 407 -1.77 21.03 -8.97
C LYS A 407 -2.57 21.71 -10.09
N ARG A 408 -1.91 22.22 -11.13
CA ARG A 408 -2.56 22.80 -12.30
C ARG A 408 -3.42 21.76 -13.01
N ARG A 409 -2.91 20.56 -13.27
CA ARG A 409 -3.67 19.47 -13.92
C ARG A 409 -4.93 19.10 -13.14
N VAL A 410 -4.82 18.96 -11.81
CA VAL A 410 -5.97 18.65 -10.96
C VAL A 410 -6.97 19.82 -10.96
N ALA A 411 -6.49 21.06 -10.94
CA ALA A 411 -7.37 22.23 -11.02
C ALA A 411 -8.13 22.30 -12.37
N ASP A 412 -7.48 21.93 -13.46
CA ASP A 412 -8.10 21.88 -14.80
C ASP A 412 -9.11 20.73 -14.86
N LEU A 413 -8.81 19.54 -14.31
CA LEU A 413 -9.74 18.41 -14.23
C LEU A 413 -11.00 18.78 -13.42
N VAL A 414 -10.83 19.37 -12.23
CA VAL A 414 -11.96 19.83 -11.40
C VAL A 414 -12.76 20.91 -12.11
N GLY A 415 -12.09 21.81 -12.85
CA GLY A 415 -12.76 22.82 -13.67
C GLY A 415 -13.60 22.23 -14.80
N ALA A 416 -13.09 21.20 -15.49
CA ALA A 416 -13.81 20.48 -16.53
C ALA A 416 -15.02 19.72 -15.95
N ALA A 417 -14.85 19.04 -14.80
CA ALA A 417 -15.93 18.38 -14.08
C ALA A 417 -17.03 19.38 -13.68
N ALA A 418 -16.64 20.54 -13.14
CA ALA A 418 -17.58 21.60 -12.80
C ALA A 418 -18.37 22.11 -14.00
N ALA A 419 -17.72 22.30 -15.15
CA ALA A 419 -18.39 22.75 -16.38
C ALA A 419 -19.44 21.72 -16.85
N ARG A 420 -19.15 20.42 -16.77
CA ARG A 420 -20.13 19.36 -17.11
C ARG A 420 -21.38 19.37 -16.22
N CYS A 421 -21.24 19.81 -14.97
CA CYS A 421 -22.36 19.95 -14.05
C CYS A 421 -23.10 21.30 -14.15
N GLY A 422 -22.80 22.14 -15.13
CA GLY A 422 -23.43 23.45 -15.26
C GLY A 422 -22.90 24.52 -14.29
N PHE A 423 -21.77 24.27 -13.61
CA PHE A 423 -21.14 25.29 -12.78
C PHE A 423 -20.36 26.31 -13.63
N THR A 424 -20.48 27.57 -13.25
CA THR A 424 -19.68 28.65 -13.81
C THR A 424 -18.50 28.97 -12.91
N ARG A 425 -17.27 28.96 -13.44
CA ARG A 425 -16.08 29.32 -12.65
C ARG A 425 -16.02 30.82 -12.44
N ILE A 426 -16.03 31.26 -11.17
CA ILE A 426 -15.87 32.68 -10.82
C ILE A 426 -14.38 32.97 -10.67
N GLN A 427 -13.88 33.92 -11.45
CA GLN A 427 -12.56 34.50 -11.24
C GLN A 427 -12.70 35.68 -10.28
N LYS A 428 -11.73 35.81 -9.34
CA LYS A 428 -11.67 37.03 -8.53
C LYS A 428 -11.45 38.20 -9.48
N ALA A 429 -12.35 39.18 -9.47
CA ALA A 429 -12.02 40.48 -10.07
C ALA A 429 -10.70 40.94 -9.44
N ALA A 430 -9.76 41.35 -10.29
CA ALA A 430 -8.41 41.78 -9.91
C ALA A 430 -8.45 42.94 -8.94
#